data_acb4ec9c8583bfffc163db30d1cde556
#
_entry.id   acb4ec9c8583bfffc163db30d1cde556
#
_cell.length_a   1.000
_cell.length_b   1.000
_cell.length_c   1.000
_cell.angle_alpha   90.00
_cell.angle_beta   90.00
_cell.angle_gamma   90.00
#
_symmetry.space_group_name_H-M   'P 1'
#
loop_
_entity.id
_entity.type
_entity.pdbx_description
1 polymer ?
#
loop_
_entity_poly.entity_id
_entity_poly.type
_entity_poly.pdbx_seq_one_letter_code
_entity_poly.pdbx_strand_id
1 'polypeptide(L)'
;RDAQESRGLGDVYKRQELNRIFAENKEYKNLYITVLSFGFKYGIPSDADLVFDVRFLPNPYYIDELRPQSGNDKPVRDYVMNNDTSKEFLKKLVDMVEFLIPNYVAEGKNQLVIAIGCTGGKHRSVTLANALYQILDKEENYGVRIEHRDIGKDSITKRK
;
A
#
# COMPACT_ATOMS: atom_id res chain seq x y z
N ARG A 1 -11.70 -19.74 19.25
CA ARG A 1 -11.25 -19.70 17.90
C ARG A 1 -10.84 -21.09 17.41
N ASP A 2 -11.33 -21.46 16.30
CA ASP A 2 -11.14 -22.83 15.83
C ASP A 2 -10.18 -22.94 14.66
N ALA A 3 -9.32 -21.97 14.49
CA ALA A 3 -8.35 -22.00 13.40
C ALA A 3 -7.45 -23.24 13.50
N GLN A 4 -7.18 -23.66 14.70
CA GLN A 4 -6.34 -24.83 14.89
C GLN A 4 -7.03 -26.12 14.51
N GLU A 5 -8.33 -26.16 14.74
CA GLU A 5 -9.08 -27.37 14.43
C GLU A 5 -9.33 -27.53 12.97
N SER A 6 -9.34 -26.44 12.23
CA SER A 6 -9.63 -26.52 10.79
C SER A 6 -8.39 -26.59 9.93
N ARG A 7 -7.25 -26.88 10.54
CA ARG A 7 -6.02 -27.03 9.79
C ARG A 7 -6.09 -28.15 8.81
N GLY A 8 -5.29 -28.07 7.77
CA GLY A 8 -5.29 -29.11 6.76
C GLY A 8 -6.47 -28.98 5.83
N LEU A 9 -7.14 -30.08 5.58
CA LEU A 9 -8.18 -30.14 4.57
C LEU A 9 -9.37 -29.25 4.90
N GLY A 10 -9.78 -29.23 6.15
CA GLY A 10 -10.92 -28.40 6.55
C GLY A 10 -10.62 -26.92 6.38
N ASP A 11 -9.41 -26.52 6.68
CA ASP A 11 -9.02 -25.14 6.54
C ASP A 11 -8.97 -24.69 5.09
N VAL A 12 -8.51 -25.58 4.21
CA VAL A 12 -8.46 -25.30 2.78
C VAL A 12 -9.87 -25.11 2.23
N TYR A 13 -10.78 -25.98 2.59
CA TYR A 13 -12.17 -25.86 2.13
C TYR A 13 -12.80 -24.56 2.60
N LYS A 14 -12.57 -24.19 3.84
CA LYS A 14 -13.15 -22.97 4.37
C LYS A 14 -12.66 -21.75 3.59
N ARG A 15 -11.39 -21.75 3.26
CA ARG A 15 -10.80 -20.64 2.53
C ARG A 15 -11.33 -20.53 1.12
N GLN A 16 -11.47 -21.68 0.44
CA GLN A 16 -12.01 -21.71 -0.90
C GLN A 16 -13.46 -21.26 -0.93
N GLU A 17 -14.22 -21.68 0.07
CA GLU A 17 -15.61 -21.29 0.16
C GLU A 17 -15.77 -19.79 0.32
N LEU A 18 -14.96 -19.19 1.19
CA LEU A 18 -15.03 -17.74 1.38
C LEU A 18 -14.63 -16.98 0.13
N ASN A 19 -13.59 -17.43 -0.56
CA ASN A 19 -13.19 -16.78 -1.79
C ASN A 19 -14.28 -16.82 -2.83
N ARG A 20 -14.98 -17.96 -2.92
CA ARG A 20 -16.06 -18.08 -3.87
C ARG A 20 -17.21 -17.14 -3.52
N ILE A 21 -17.56 -17.04 -2.24
CA ILE A 21 -18.62 -16.16 -1.79
C ILE A 21 -18.30 -14.71 -2.13
N PHE A 22 -17.08 -14.30 -1.87
CA PHE A 22 -16.67 -12.94 -2.20
C PHE A 22 -16.77 -12.66 -3.68
N ALA A 23 -16.31 -13.60 -4.50
CA ALA A 23 -16.36 -13.44 -5.94
C ALA A 23 -17.77 -13.31 -6.46
N GLU A 24 -18.70 -14.08 -5.88
CA GLU A 24 -20.08 -14.11 -6.35
C GLU A 24 -20.92 -12.99 -5.76
N ASN A 25 -20.71 -12.69 -4.48
CA ASN A 25 -21.58 -11.79 -3.73
C ASN A 25 -20.96 -10.43 -3.44
N LYS A 26 -19.70 -10.25 -3.76
CA LYS A 26 -18.98 -8.98 -3.53
C LYS A 26 -18.99 -8.59 -2.06
N GLU A 27 -18.71 -9.55 -1.20
CA GLU A 27 -18.72 -9.33 0.24
C GLU A 27 -17.58 -8.45 0.71
N TYR A 28 -16.63 -8.16 -0.18
CA TYR A 28 -15.52 -7.25 0.14
C TYR A 28 -15.98 -5.84 0.45
N LYS A 29 -17.24 -5.52 0.20
CA LYS A 29 -17.75 -4.18 0.47
C LYS A 29 -17.54 -3.74 1.91
N ASN A 30 -17.41 -4.70 2.82
CA ASN A 30 -17.17 -4.36 4.22
C ASN A 30 -15.72 -4.08 4.53
N LEU A 31 -14.82 -4.29 3.58
CA LEU A 31 -13.41 -4.01 3.79
C LEU A 31 -13.10 -2.62 3.28
N TYR A 32 -12.42 -1.84 4.11
CA TYR A 32 -11.98 -0.51 3.72
C TYR A 32 -10.47 -0.44 3.83
N ILE A 33 -9.80 -0.12 2.74
CA ILE A 33 -8.35 -0.11 2.66
C ILE A 33 -7.86 1.32 2.60
N THR A 34 -6.89 1.65 3.45
CA THR A 34 -6.18 2.93 3.37
C THR A 34 -4.76 2.64 2.91
N VAL A 35 -4.36 3.27 1.80
CA VAL A 35 -2.98 3.26 1.36
C VAL A 35 -2.36 4.55 1.84
N LEU A 36 -1.32 4.44 2.67
CA LEU A 36 -0.75 5.58 3.38
C LEU A 36 0.72 5.72 3.04
N SER A 37 1.14 6.88 2.56
CA SER A 37 2.56 7.14 2.41
C SER A 37 3.07 7.93 3.62
N PHE A 38 4.32 7.69 3.99
CA PHE A 38 4.90 8.36 5.15
C PHE A 38 6.42 8.45 5.00
N GLY A 39 7.02 9.27 5.84
CA GLY A 39 8.47 9.38 5.94
C GLY A 39 8.94 8.77 7.24
N PHE A 40 9.94 7.88 7.14
CA PHE A 40 10.44 7.22 8.35
C PHE A 40 10.96 8.22 9.38
N LYS A 41 11.47 9.36 8.92
CA LYS A 41 11.97 10.34 9.89
C LYS A 41 10.88 11.00 10.73
N TYR A 42 9.62 10.82 10.34
CA TYR A 42 8.49 11.32 11.13
C TYR A 42 7.78 10.20 11.89
N GLY A 43 8.35 9.02 11.90
CA GLY A 43 7.81 7.90 12.66
C GLY A 43 6.89 7.01 11.84
N ILE A 44 6.95 5.72 12.16
CA ILE A 44 6.10 4.72 11.51
C ILE A 44 4.67 4.87 12.03
N PRO A 45 3.66 4.87 11.14
CA PRO A 45 2.27 4.97 11.60
C PRO A 45 1.93 3.81 12.54
N SER A 46 1.41 4.13 13.71
CA SER A 46 1.16 3.11 14.74
C SER A 46 -0.03 2.22 14.41
N ASP A 47 -0.91 2.67 13.53
CA ASP A 47 -2.10 1.91 13.17
C ASP A 47 -1.94 1.14 11.87
N ALA A 48 -0.73 1.10 11.29
CA ALA A 48 -0.51 0.37 10.05
C ALA A 48 -0.53 -1.14 10.30
N ASP A 49 -1.23 -1.84 9.44
CA ASP A 49 -1.21 -3.31 9.44
C ASP A 49 -0.02 -3.85 8.68
N LEU A 50 0.34 -3.18 7.58
CA LEU A 50 1.47 -3.57 6.75
C LEU A 50 2.34 -2.33 6.54
N VAL A 51 3.65 -2.51 6.65
CA VAL A 51 4.60 -1.41 6.46
C VAL A 51 5.66 -1.87 5.47
N PHE A 52 5.86 -1.08 4.43
CA PHE A 52 6.85 -1.37 3.39
C PHE A 52 7.83 -0.23 3.29
N ASP A 53 9.11 -0.57 3.24
CA ASP A 53 10.20 0.39 3.16
C ASP A 53 10.69 0.44 1.72
N VAL A 54 10.53 1.60 1.08
CA VAL A 54 10.97 1.77 -0.30
C VAL A 54 12.17 2.70 -0.42
N ARG A 55 12.96 2.82 0.65
CA ARG A 55 14.16 3.68 0.61
C ARG A 55 15.24 3.14 -0.31
N PHE A 56 15.11 1.91 -0.78
CA PHE A 56 16.09 1.34 -1.72
C PHE A 56 15.86 1.76 -3.16
N LEU A 57 14.77 2.44 -3.47
CA LEU A 57 14.47 2.89 -4.82
C LEU A 57 15.24 4.17 -5.14
N PRO A 58 15.35 4.52 -6.45
CA PRO A 58 16.04 5.76 -6.82
C PRO A 58 15.44 6.97 -6.12
N ASN A 59 16.31 7.87 -5.64
CA ASN A 59 15.89 8.96 -4.81
C ASN A 59 15.89 10.29 -5.58
N PRO A 60 14.71 10.83 -5.92
CA PRO A 60 14.62 12.09 -6.67
C PRO A 60 15.19 13.28 -5.91
N TYR A 61 15.41 13.15 -4.60
CA TYR A 61 15.95 14.23 -3.82
C TYR A 61 17.30 14.72 -4.35
N TYR A 62 18.06 13.83 -4.98
CA TYR A 62 19.39 14.17 -5.50
C TYR A 62 19.36 14.79 -6.89
N ILE A 63 18.18 14.97 -7.47
CA ILE A 63 18.00 15.61 -8.76
C ILE A 63 17.39 16.99 -8.51
N ASP A 64 18.13 18.05 -8.87
CA ASP A 64 17.74 19.40 -8.52
C ASP A 64 16.31 19.74 -8.97
N GLU A 65 15.97 19.36 -10.19
CA GLU A 65 14.66 19.69 -10.76
C GLU A 65 13.53 18.93 -10.07
N LEU A 66 13.83 17.74 -9.52
CA LEU A 66 12.81 16.89 -8.92
C LEU A 66 12.67 17.10 -7.41
N ARG A 67 13.72 17.62 -6.79
CA ARG A 67 13.70 17.77 -5.32
C ARG A 67 12.50 18.54 -4.80
N PRO A 68 12.11 19.67 -5.39
CA PRO A 68 10.95 20.40 -4.87
C PRO A 68 9.61 19.80 -5.26
N GLN A 69 9.60 18.87 -6.21
CA GLN A 69 8.36 18.22 -6.62
C GLN A 69 8.08 17.03 -5.71
N SER A 70 6.93 16.42 -5.90
CA SER A 70 6.53 15.26 -5.09
C SER A 70 6.19 14.08 -5.98
N GLY A 71 5.90 12.94 -5.35
CA GLY A 71 5.48 11.75 -6.08
C GLY A 71 4.13 11.90 -6.79
N ASN A 72 3.41 12.98 -6.53
CA ASN A 72 2.20 13.28 -7.28
C ASN A 72 2.50 13.86 -8.66
N ASP A 73 3.74 14.31 -8.87
CA ASP A 73 4.12 14.95 -10.11
C ASP A 73 4.71 13.93 -11.08
N LYS A 74 4.31 14.05 -12.35
CA LYS A 74 4.71 13.08 -13.36
C LYS A 74 6.23 12.91 -13.47
N PRO A 75 7.05 13.98 -13.48
CA PRO A 75 8.50 13.78 -13.59
C PRO A 75 9.07 12.95 -12.45
N VAL A 76 8.56 13.11 -11.24
CA VAL A 76 9.02 12.31 -10.11
C VAL A 76 8.57 10.86 -10.27
N ARG A 77 7.31 10.66 -10.62
CA ARG A 77 6.80 9.31 -10.87
C ARG A 77 7.63 8.58 -11.91
N ASP A 78 7.91 9.26 -13.01
CA ASP A 78 8.69 8.63 -14.07
C ASP A 78 10.09 8.27 -13.61
N TYR A 79 10.72 9.17 -12.87
CA TYR A 79 12.06 8.89 -12.37
C TYR A 79 12.08 7.67 -11.46
N VAL A 80 11.12 7.59 -10.54
CA VAL A 80 11.08 6.48 -9.59
C VAL A 80 10.68 5.18 -10.27
N MET A 81 9.70 5.23 -11.17
CA MET A 81 9.14 4.00 -11.75
C MET A 81 9.86 3.52 -13.00
N ASN A 82 10.70 4.36 -13.62
CA ASN A 82 11.41 3.97 -14.82
C ASN A 82 12.67 3.18 -14.48
N ASN A 83 12.51 2.16 -13.64
CA ASN A 83 13.58 1.20 -13.48
C ASN A 83 12.96 -0.13 -13.08
N ASP A 84 13.70 -1.20 -13.37
CA ASP A 84 13.16 -2.53 -13.22
C ASP A 84 12.89 -2.90 -11.77
N THR A 85 13.70 -2.40 -10.86
CA THR A 85 13.53 -2.71 -9.44
C THR A 85 12.21 -2.17 -8.93
N SER A 86 11.86 -0.93 -9.30
CA SER A 86 10.59 -0.35 -8.88
C SER A 86 9.40 -1.11 -9.45
N LYS A 87 9.51 -1.49 -10.71
CA LYS A 87 8.43 -2.23 -11.36
C LYS A 87 8.26 -3.61 -10.74
N GLU A 88 9.36 -4.26 -10.45
CA GLU A 88 9.31 -5.59 -9.82
C GLU A 88 8.76 -5.48 -8.40
N PHE A 89 9.18 -4.47 -7.66
CA PHE A 89 8.65 -4.27 -6.31
C PHE A 89 7.15 -4.07 -6.34
N LEU A 90 6.67 -3.21 -7.24
CA LEU A 90 5.23 -2.95 -7.32
C LEU A 90 4.47 -4.21 -7.65
N LYS A 91 4.98 -5.02 -8.57
CA LYS A 91 4.32 -6.27 -8.94
C LYS A 91 4.21 -7.21 -7.75
N LYS A 92 5.30 -7.36 -7.00
CA LYS A 92 5.29 -8.24 -5.83
C LYS A 92 4.41 -7.69 -4.72
N LEU A 93 4.39 -6.38 -4.57
CA LEU A 93 3.54 -5.74 -3.58
C LEU A 93 2.06 -5.98 -3.89
N VAL A 94 1.67 -5.78 -5.14
CA VAL A 94 0.29 -6.01 -5.56
C VAL A 94 -0.09 -7.48 -5.36
N ASP A 95 0.80 -8.40 -5.77
CA ASP A 95 0.54 -9.83 -5.59
C ASP A 95 0.31 -10.17 -4.13
N MET A 96 1.16 -9.63 -3.24
CA MET A 96 1.04 -9.92 -1.82
C MET A 96 -0.25 -9.35 -1.25
N VAL A 97 -0.58 -8.11 -1.60
CA VAL A 97 -1.78 -7.47 -1.07
C VAL A 97 -3.03 -8.20 -1.57
N GLU A 98 -3.06 -8.56 -2.84
CA GLU A 98 -4.21 -9.28 -3.37
C GLU A 98 -4.36 -10.67 -2.76
N PHE A 99 -3.25 -11.30 -2.41
CA PHE A 99 -3.30 -12.56 -1.68
C PHE A 99 -3.85 -12.35 -0.27
N LEU A 100 -3.44 -11.27 0.39
CA LEU A 100 -3.81 -11.05 1.79
C LEU A 100 -5.25 -10.61 1.97
N ILE A 101 -5.82 -9.87 1.03
CA ILE A 101 -7.14 -9.29 1.20
C ILE A 101 -8.21 -10.34 1.55
N PRO A 102 -8.39 -11.41 0.76
CA PRO A 102 -9.42 -12.39 1.15
C PRO A 102 -9.10 -13.09 2.46
N ASN A 103 -7.83 -13.27 2.77
CA ASN A 103 -7.46 -13.90 4.03
C ASN A 103 -7.76 -13.01 5.23
N TYR A 104 -7.55 -11.70 5.09
CA TYR A 104 -7.90 -10.78 6.16
C TYR A 104 -9.40 -10.67 6.36
N VAL A 105 -10.15 -10.65 5.26
CA VAL A 105 -11.61 -10.63 5.36
C VAL A 105 -12.12 -11.87 6.05
N ALA A 106 -11.53 -13.03 5.74
CA ALA A 106 -11.91 -14.28 6.38
C ALA A 106 -11.66 -14.26 7.89
N GLU A 107 -10.66 -13.49 8.33
CA GLU A 107 -10.38 -13.33 9.75
C GLU A 107 -11.29 -12.33 10.43
N GLY A 108 -12.11 -11.64 9.68
CA GLY A 108 -13.01 -10.66 10.25
C GLY A 108 -12.51 -9.22 10.19
N LYS A 109 -11.41 -8.98 9.49
CA LYS A 109 -10.85 -7.64 9.37
C LYS A 109 -11.75 -6.81 8.45
N ASN A 110 -12.07 -5.60 8.88
CA ASN A 110 -12.87 -4.71 8.04
C ASN A 110 -12.15 -3.41 7.70
N GLN A 111 -10.96 -3.20 8.24
CA GLN A 111 -10.13 -2.07 7.89
C GLN A 111 -8.69 -2.55 7.72
N LEU A 112 -8.03 -2.09 6.68
CA LEU A 112 -6.66 -2.49 6.38
C LEU A 112 -5.87 -1.23 6.06
N VAL A 113 -4.78 -1.01 6.79
CA VAL A 113 -3.90 0.13 6.55
C VAL A 113 -2.58 -0.39 6.02
N ILE A 114 -2.26 0.00 4.79
CA ILE A 114 -1.02 -0.37 4.12
C ILE A 114 -0.16 0.88 4.05
N ALA A 115 0.96 0.88 4.77
CA ALA A 115 1.83 2.04 4.85
C ALA A 115 3.09 1.81 4.03
N ILE A 116 3.45 2.79 3.21
CA ILE A 116 4.64 2.75 2.38
C ILE A 116 5.50 3.94 2.74
N GLY A 117 6.76 3.69 3.14
CA GLY A 117 7.61 4.73 3.66
C GLY A 117 8.90 4.89 2.90
N CYS A 118 9.33 6.14 2.76
CA CYS A 118 10.69 6.48 2.35
C CYS A 118 11.26 7.42 3.40
N THR A 119 12.40 8.06 3.13
CA THR A 119 13.02 8.87 4.18
C THR A 119 12.14 10.02 4.61
N GLY A 120 11.71 10.86 3.67
CA GLY A 120 10.95 12.06 3.99
C GLY A 120 9.46 11.99 3.68
N GLY A 121 9.00 10.94 2.99
CA GLY A 121 7.59 10.78 2.70
C GLY A 121 7.08 11.68 1.59
N LYS A 122 7.93 12.12 0.68
CA LYS A 122 7.55 13.07 -0.34
C LYS A 122 7.64 12.52 -1.77
N HIS A 123 8.60 11.67 -2.06
CA HIS A 123 8.87 11.25 -3.44
C HIS A 123 8.57 9.77 -3.66
N ARG A 124 9.44 8.90 -3.16
CA ARG A 124 9.34 7.46 -3.46
C ARG A 124 8.10 6.83 -2.86
N SER A 125 7.82 7.12 -1.60
CA SER A 125 6.66 6.54 -0.94
C SER A 125 5.36 7.03 -1.57
N VAL A 126 5.29 8.32 -1.92
CA VAL A 126 4.10 8.88 -2.56
C VAL A 126 3.88 8.22 -3.92
N THR A 127 4.95 8.04 -4.68
CA THR A 127 4.86 7.41 -5.99
C THR A 127 4.32 5.99 -5.88
N LEU A 128 4.90 5.19 -5.01
CA LEU A 128 4.48 3.79 -4.87
C LEU A 128 3.09 3.67 -4.27
N ALA A 129 2.75 4.53 -3.32
CA ALA A 129 1.42 4.52 -2.72
C ALA A 129 0.36 4.85 -3.76
N ASN A 130 0.61 5.86 -4.59
CA ASN A 130 -0.33 6.20 -5.66
C ASN A 130 -0.49 5.05 -6.64
N ALA A 131 0.60 4.38 -7.00
CA ALA A 131 0.54 3.27 -7.93
C ALA A 131 -0.28 2.12 -7.36
N LEU A 132 -0.06 1.77 -6.12
CA LEU A 132 -0.83 0.73 -5.46
C LEU A 132 -2.30 1.12 -5.36
N TYR A 133 -2.56 2.35 -4.94
CA TYR A 133 -3.93 2.84 -4.83
C TYR A 133 -4.69 2.71 -6.15
N GLN A 134 -4.06 3.13 -7.25
CA GLN A 134 -4.73 3.09 -8.54
C GLN A 134 -5.07 1.67 -8.96
N ILE A 135 -4.21 0.71 -8.64
CA ILE A 135 -4.48 -0.68 -8.97
C ILE A 135 -5.62 -1.22 -8.12
N LEU A 136 -5.59 -0.96 -6.82
CA LEU A 136 -6.62 -1.47 -5.91
C LEU A 136 -7.96 -0.78 -6.15
N ASP A 137 -7.95 0.47 -6.53
CA ASP A 137 -9.18 1.24 -6.71
C ASP A 137 -9.99 0.77 -7.92
N LYS A 138 -9.39 -0.03 -8.78
CA LYS A 138 -10.14 -0.59 -9.91
C LYS A 138 -11.10 -1.69 -9.48
N GLU A 139 -10.89 -2.26 -8.31
CA GLU A 139 -11.78 -3.28 -7.78
C GLU A 139 -12.97 -2.62 -7.13
N GLU A 140 -14.16 -3.16 -7.40
CA GLU A 140 -15.38 -2.63 -6.83
C GLU A 140 -15.83 -3.38 -5.58
N ASN A 141 -15.05 -4.37 -5.18
CA ASN A 141 -15.44 -5.24 -4.08
C ASN A 141 -15.14 -4.65 -2.70
N TYR A 142 -14.33 -3.62 -2.64
CA TYR A 142 -13.95 -2.99 -1.36
C TYR A 142 -13.67 -1.52 -1.60
N GLY A 143 -13.66 -0.75 -0.51
CA GLY A 143 -13.34 0.67 -0.59
C GLY A 143 -11.85 0.89 -0.43
N VAL A 144 -11.32 1.89 -1.12
CA VAL A 144 -9.91 2.22 -1.04
C VAL A 144 -9.76 3.73 -0.98
N ARG A 145 -8.87 4.21 -0.12
CA ARG A 145 -8.51 5.63 -0.12
C ARG A 145 -6.99 5.77 -0.03
N ILE A 146 -6.50 6.94 -0.40
CA ILE A 146 -5.08 7.26 -0.39
C ILE A 146 -4.84 8.43 0.55
N GLU A 147 -3.77 8.36 1.32
CA GLU A 147 -3.39 9.43 2.23
C GLU A 147 -1.88 9.59 2.19
N HIS A 148 -1.41 10.83 2.07
CA HIS A 148 0.01 11.15 2.10
C HIS A 148 0.29 11.95 3.36
N ARG A 149 0.66 11.24 4.42
CA ARG A 149 0.76 11.86 5.74
C ARG A 149 1.81 12.95 5.84
N ASP A 150 2.95 12.74 5.18
CA ASP A 150 4.10 13.61 5.42
C ASP A 150 4.52 14.41 4.18
N ILE A 151 3.70 14.44 3.14
CA ILE A 151 4.10 14.99 1.86
C ILE A 151 4.52 16.46 1.93
N GLY A 152 3.95 17.22 2.84
CA GLY A 152 4.25 18.64 2.95
C GLY A 152 5.21 19.01 4.07
N LYS A 153 5.69 18.05 4.84
CA LYS A 153 6.42 18.37 6.06
C LYS A 153 7.83 18.90 5.79
N ASP A 154 8.49 18.38 4.76
CA ASP A 154 9.83 18.84 4.43
C ASP A 154 9.82 20.30 3.99
N SER A 155 8.81 20.70 3.23
CA SER A 155 8.69 22.09 2.79
C SER A 155 8.50 23.03 3.98
N ILE A 156 7.67 22.61 4.93
CA ILE A 156 7.44 23.39 6.14
C ILE A 156 8.74 23.53 6.94
N THR A 157 9.45 22.42 7.07
CA THR A 157 10.70 22.41 7.82
C THR A 157 11.73 23.33 7.20
N LYS A 158 11.81 23.37 5.88
CA LYS A 158 12.79 24.20 5.20
C LYS A 158 12.57 25.68 5.40
N ARG A 159 11.35 26.08 5.66
CA ARG A 159 11.05 27.50 5.85
C ARG A 159 11.55 28.01 7.19
N LYS A 160 11.85 27.15 8.08
CA LYS A 160 12.39 27.54 9.38
C LYS A 160 13.89 27.64 9.33
#